data_32ea5afd94fa7d0f7fa3c4ab40d603e7
#
_entry.id   32ea5afd94fa7d0f7fa3c4ab40d603e7
#
_cell.length_a   1.000
_cell.length_b   1.000
_cell.length_c   1.000
_cell.angle_alpha   90.00
_cell.angle_beta   90.00
_cell.angle_gamma   90.00
#
_symmetry.space_group_name_H-M   'P 1'
#
loop_
_entity.id
_entity.type
_entity.pdbx_description
1 polymer ?
#
loop_
_entity_poly.entity_id
_entity_poly.type
_entity_poly.pdbx_seq_one_letter_code
_entity_poly.pdbx_strand_id
1 'polypeptide(L)'
;MDIGFSCNIEGRGGHNFVRLSLRVGDTVPGEGWETLGLTAAALQEALANLDALHADPRATPPRDIRPAQAEAYVFTRHNILLCGSSAFDGDRLLLFKSEHRKNPQNHRYIALCQAYGQPAVVLPDFPFADYRRIMRSLTHRLLGIQQPLGGNLTLCQSKKAV
;
A
#
# COMPACT_ATOMS: atom_id res chain seq x y z
N MET A 1 -1.36 -7.62 -13.75
CA MET A 1 -1.75 -6.40 -12.99
C MET A 1 -0.51 -5.58 -12.70
N ASP A 2 -0.53 -4.31 -13.07
CA ASP A 2 0.58 -3.40 -12.84
C ASP A 2 0.59 -2.93 -11.38
N ILE A 3 1.76 -3.03 -10.73
CA ILE A 3 1.97 -2.49 -9.40
C ILE A 3 3.21 -1.61 -9.41
N GLY A 4 3.11 -0.46 -8.77
CA GLY A 4 4.22 0.45 -8.66
C GLY A 4 3.97 1.60 -7.70
N PHE A 5 4.96 2.47 -7.58
CA PHE A 5 4.83 3.74 -6.89
C PHE A 5 5.55 4.86 -7.64
N SER A 6 5.10 6.07 -7.41
CA SER A 6 5.80 7.32 -7.69
C SER A 6 5.88 8.11 -6.39
N CYS A 7 7.07 8.51 -6.02
CA CYS A 7 7.34 9.22 -4.78
C CYS A 7 8.17 10.45 -5.08
N ASN A 8 7.60 11.62 -4.88
CA ASN A 8 8.29 12.90 -4.97
C ASN A 8 8.64 13.39 -3.57
N ILE A 9 9.88 13.78 -3.36
CA ILE A 9 10.39 14.28 -2.09
C ILE A 9 10.90 15.67 -2.30
N GLU A 10 10.48 16.60 -1.48
CA GLU A 10 10.84 18.02 -1.57
C GLU A 10 11.33 18.53 -0.22
N GLY A 11 12.54 19.13 -0.22
CA GLY A 11 13.08 19.82 0.94
C GLY A 11 12.52 21.22 1.06
N ARG A 12 11.84 21.54 2.16
CA ARG A 12 11.28 22.87 2.46
C ARG A 12 11.54 23.24 3.92
N GLY A 13 12.14 24.41 4.17
CA GLY A 13 12.29 24.92 5.53
C GLY A 13 13.02 24.00 6.50
N GLY A 14 13.99 23.23 6.01
CA GLY A 14 14.74 22.27 6.84
C GLY A 14 14.04 20.93 7.06
N HIS A 15 12.91 20.67 6.40
CA HIS A 15 12.15 19.42 6.47
C HIS A 15 12.00 18.80 5.09
N ASN A 16 11.84 17.48 5.04
CA ASN A 16 11.49 16.74 3.82
C ASN A 16 10.00 16.41 3.83
N PHE A 17 9.34 16.77 2.74
CA PHE A 17 7.95 16.42 2.47
C PHE A 17 7.88 15.38 1.34
N VAL A 18 6.94 14.49 1.43
CA VAL A 18 6.77 13.37 0.51
C VAL A 18 5.38 13.42 -0.10
N ARG A 19 5.31 13.25 -1.41
CA ARG A 19 4.07 12.97 -2.14
C ARG A 19 4.21 11.58 -2.74
N LEU A 20 3.46 10.64 -2.19
CA LEU A 20 3.50 9.24 -2.59
C LEU A 20 2.20 8.87 -3.30
N SER A 21 2.32 8.30 -4.49
CA SER A 21 1.22 7.67 -5.22
C SER A 21 1.54 6.20 -5.43
N LEU A 22 0.57 5.33 -5.13
CA LEU A 22 0.65 3.91 -5.43
C LEU A 22 -0.15 3.63 -6.69
N ARG A 23 0.33 2.71 -7.51
CA ARG A 23 -0.42 2.19 -8.65
C ARG A 23 -0.78 0.74 -8.37
N VAL A 24 -2.07 0.44 -8.44
CA VAL A 24 -2.60 -0.92 -8.28
C VAL A 24 -3.61 -1.17 -9.40
N GLY A 25 -3.14 -1.78 -10.48
CA GLY A 25 -3.86 -1.84 -11.74
C GLY A 25 -4.10 -0.43 -12.29
N ASP A 26 -5.34 -0.09 -12.58
CA ASP A 26 -5.75 1.23 -13.08
C ASP A 26 -6.06 2.24 -11.95
N THR A 27 -6.02 1.79 -10.71
CA THR A 27 -6.28 2.65 -9.54
C THR A 27 -4.98 3.25 -9.04
N VAL A 28 -5.01 4.55 -8.72
CA VAL A 28 -3.84 5.30 -8.23
C VAL A 28 -4.20 6.01 -6.93
N PRO A 29 -4.12 5.32 -5.78
CA PRO A 29 -4.26 5.95 -4.47
C PRO A 29 -3.09 6.88 -4.16
N GLY A 30 -3.38 7.91 -3.35
CA GLY A 30 -2.39 8.84 -2.81
C GLY A 30 -2.09 10.02 -3.74
N GLU A 31 -2.33 11.23 -3.25
CA GLU A 31 -1.97 12.48 -3.96
C GLU A 31 -1.54 13.59 -2.99
N GLY A 32 -1.72 13.39 -1.69
CA GLY A 32 -1.40 14.37 -0.68
C GLY A 32 0.08 14.45 -0.35
N TRP A 33 0.50 15.60 0.19
CA TRP A 33 1.82 15.79 0.77
C TRP A 33 1.80 15.45 2.25
N GLU A 34 2.84 14.78 2.72
CA GLU A 34 3.05 14.44 4.12
C GLU A 34 4.54 14.61 4.48
N THR A 35 4.86 14.73 5.75
CA THR A 35 6.25 14.73 6.19
C THR A 35 6.90 13.37 5.94
N LEU A 36 8.19 13.36 5.65
CA LEU A 36 8.94 12.13 5.43
C LEU A 36 8.88 11.19 6.64
N GLY A 37 8.95 11.75 7.85
CA GLY A 37 8.90 10.94 9.08
C GLY A 37 7.57 10.21 9.25
N LEU A 38 6.44 10.88 9.05
CA LEU A 38 5.12 10.24 9.14
C LEU A 38 4.91 9.24 8.00
N THR A 39 5.35 9.55 6.78
CA THR A 39 5.27 8.62 5.65
C THR A 39 6.09 7.35 5.91
N ALA A 40 7.32 7.50 6.42
CA ALA A 40 8.17 6.35 6.75
C ALA A 40 7.58 5.48 7.87
N ALA A 41 7.02 6.09 8.91
CA ALA A 41 6.36 5.37 10.01
C ALA A 41 5.13 4.59 9.50
N ALA A 42 4.28 5.23 8.68
CA ALA A 42 3.12 4.59 8.09
C ALA A 42 3.49 3.42 7.15
N LEU A 43 4.58 3.56 6.38
CA LEU A 43 5.11 2.46 5.56
C LEU A 43 5.63 1.28 6.40
N GLN A 44 6.29 1.55 7.51
CA GLN A 44 6.72 0.49 8.44
C GLN A 44 5.53 -0.26 9.04
N GLU A 45 4.48 0.46 9.44
CA GLU A 45 3.25 -0.15 9.93
C GLU A 45 2.56 -0.99 8.84
N ALA A 46 2.43 -0.46 7.62
CA ALA A 46 1.86 -1.20 6.50
C ALA A 46 2.64 -2.49 6.20
N LEU A 47 3.97 -2.45 6.24
CA LEU A 47 4.81 -3.66 6.08
C LEU A 47 4.60 -4.66 7.21
N ALA A 48 4.50 -4.22 8.46
CA ALA A 48 4.22 -5.10 9.59
C ALA A 48 2.86 -5.79 9.43
N ASN A 49 1.84 -5.08 8.95
CA ASN A 49 0.53 -5.64 8.65
C ASN A 49 0.58 -6.66 7.50
N LEU A 50 1.35 -6.39 6.45
CA LEU A 50 1.58 -7.34 5.35
C LEU A 50 2.26 -8.63 5.85
N ASP A 51 3.28 -8.50 6.69
CA ASP A 51 4.00 -9.62 7.26
C ASP A 51 3.10 -10.45 8.20
N ALA A 52 2.29 -9.80 9.03
CA ALA A 52 1.33 -10.45 9.90
C ALA A 52 0.25 -11.22 9.10
N LEU A 53 -0.28 -10.60 8.04
CA LEU A 53 -1.24 -11.25 7.15
C LEU A 53 -0.63 -12.47 6.44
N HIS A 54 0.62 -12.36 5.99
CA HIS A 54 1.33 -13.47 5.36
C HIS A 54 1.55 -14.64 6.31
N ALA A 55 1.91 -14.35 7.55
CA ALA A 55 2.17 -15.36 8.58
C ALA A 55 0.91 -16.00 9.17
N ASP A 56 -0.27 -15.36 9.05
CA ASP A 56 -1.51 -15.87 9.63
C ASP A 56 -1.99 -17.13 8.88
N PRO A 57 -2.06 -18.30 9.54
CA PRO A 57 -2.52 -19.53 8.91
C PRO A 57 -4.04 -19.53 8.65
N ARG A 58 -4.79 -18.62 9.27
CA ARG A 58 -6.27 -18.63 9.30
C ARG A 58 -6.90 -17.50 8.50
N ALA A 59 -6.16 -16.83 7.64
CA ALA A 59 -6.72 -15.73 6.86
C ALA A 59 -7.78 -16.28 5.89
N THR A 60 -9.03 -16.20 6.28
CA THR A 60 -10.18 -16.53 5.45
C THR A 60 -10.76 -15.21 4.94
N PRO A 61 -10.92 -15.02 3.62
CA PRO A 61 -11.62 -13.84 3.12
C PRO A 61 -13.09 -13.90 3.55
N PRO A 62 -13.74 -12.76 3.76
CA PRO A 62 -15.19 -12.73 3.85
C PRO A 62 -15.76 -13.41 2.60
N ARG A 63 -16.80 -14.23 2.76
CA ARG A 63 -17.40 -15.02 1.66
C ARG A 63 -17.79 -14.17 0.46
N ASP A 64 -18.16 -12.90 0.72
CA ASP A 64 -18.49 -11.90 -0.29
C ASP A 64 -17.77 -10.59 0.05
N ILE A 65 -16.67 -10.28 -0.64
CA ILE A 65 -16.05 -8.97 -0.56
C ILE A 65 -16.85 -8.01 -1.43
N ARG A 66 -17.71 -7.21 -0.80
CA ARG A 66 -18.48 -6.18 -1.49
C ARG A 66 -17.88 -4.80 -1.26
N PRO A 67 -17.81 -3.94 -2.28
CA PRO A 67 -17.36 -2.56 -2.12
C PRO A 67 -18.06 -1.80 -0.99
N ALA A 68 -19.37 -2.04 -0.81
CA ALA A 68 -20.17 -1.42 0.25
C ALA A 68 -19.71 -1.79 1.68
N GLN A 69 -18.97 -2.88 1.86
CA GLN A 69 -18.47 -3.33 3.16
C GLN A 69 -17.05 -2.83 3.45
N ALA A 70 -16.43 -2.12 2.52
CA ALA A 70 -15.04 -1.67 2.65
C ALA A 70 -14.83 -0.80 3.90
N GLU A 71 -15.81 -0.01 4.29
CA GLU A 71 -15.72 0.86 5.46
C GLU A 71 -15.52 0.12 6.79
N ALA A 72 -16.08 -1.08 6.91
CA ALA A 72 -15.93 -1.90 8.11
C ALA A 72 -14.46 -2.33 8.36
N TYR A 73 -13.61 -2.26 7.35
CA TYR A 73 -12.22 -2.72 7.42
C TYR A 73 -11.19 -1.58 7.44
N VAL A 74 -11.62 -0.31 7.39
CA VAL A 74 -10.72 0.87 7.31
C VAL A 74 -9.69 0.88 8.43
N PHE A 75 -10.12 0.56 9.66
CA PHE A 75 -9.26 0.55 10.85
C PHE A 75 -8.78 -0.84 11.24
N THR A 76 -8.78 -1.79 10.33
CA THR A 76 -8.31 -3.15 10.60
C THR A 76 -6.95 -3.39 9.96
N ARG A 77 -6.29 -4.48 10.39
CA ARG A 77 -5.04 -4.96 9.78
C ARG A 77 -5.17 -5.31 8.28
N HIS A 78 -6.40 -5.41 7.76
CA HIS A 78 -6.64 -5.66 6.34
C HIS A 78 -6.43 -4.41 5.48
N ASN A 79 -6.49 -3.22 6.07
CA ASN A 79 -6.13 -2.00 5.37
C ASN A 79 -4.61 -1.84 5.36
N ILE A 80 -4.01 -2.08 4.22
CA ILE A 80 -2.56 -2.04 4.01
C ILE A 80 -2.08 -0.73 3.39
N LEU A 81 -2.95 0.24 3.19
CA LEU A 81 -2.54 1.60 2.92
C LEU A 81 -2.04 2.27 4.19
N LEU A 82 -1.31 3.35 3.98
CA LEU A 82 -0.65 4.15 5.01
C LEU A 82 -1.69 4.81 5.94
N CYS A 83 -2.29 4.00 6.81
CA CYS A 83 -3.20 4.49 7.84
C CYS A 83 -2.50 5.56 8.68
N GLY A 84 -3.16 6.70 8.90
CA GLY A 84 -2.58 7.83 9.64
C GLY A 84 -1.74 8.78 8.81
N SER A 85 -1.55 8.52 7.51
CA SER A 85 -0.99 9.49 6.58
C SER A 85 -2.10 10.26 5.87
N SER A 86 -2.08 11.58 5.94
CA SER A 86 -3.02 12.45 5.21
C SER A 86 -2.92 12.30 3.69
N ALA A 87 -1.81 11.75 3.20
CA ALA A 87 -1.60 11.47 1.78
C ALA A 87 -2.58 10.46 1.20
N PHE A 88 -3.16 9.58 2.05
CA PHE A 88 -4.10 8.53 1.65
C PHE A 88 -5.47 8.68 2.31
N ASP A 89 -5.82 9.90 2.70
CA ASP A 89 -7.10 10.18 3.32
C ASP A 89 -8.25 9.90 2.34
N GLY A 90 -9.10 8.94 2.70
CA GLY A 90 -10.19 8.47 1.83
C GLY A 90 -9.82 7.37 0.83
N ASP A 91 -8.54 7.04 0.67
CA ASP A 91 -8.12 5.89 -0.12
C ASP A 91 -8.18 4.60 0.69
N ARG A 92 -8.35 3.46 0.01
CA ARG A 92 -8.39 2.13 0.64
C ARG A 92 -7.69 1.09 -0.21
N LEU A 93 -6.89 0.27 0.43
CA LEU A 93 -6.39 -0.98 -0.14
C LEU A 93 -6.52 -2.08 0.92
N LEU A 94 -7.60 -2.83 0.83
CA LEU A 94 -7.91 -3.93 1.72
C LEU A 94 -7.37 -5.22 1.12
N LEU A 95 -6.67 -6.00 1.92
CA LEU A 95 -6.06 -7.24 1.46
C LEU A 95 -6.54 -8.43 2.29
N PHE A 96 -6.96 -9.46 1.59
CA PHE A 96 -7.44 -10.71 2.16
C PHE A 96 -6.68 -11.90 1.58
N LYS A 97 -6.34 -12.83 2.44
CA LYS A 97 -5.70 -14.09 2.05
C LYS A 97 -6.80 -15.12 1.78
N SER A 98 -6.82 -15.71 0.58
CA SER A 98 -7.73 -16.79 0.26
C SER A 98 -7.06 -18.14 0.47
N GLU A 99 -7.80 -19.12 1.01
CA GLU A 99 -7.32 -20.48 1.11
C GLU A 99 -7.32 -21.16 -0.26
N HIS A 100 -6.20 -21.75 -0.63
CA HIS A 100 -6.16 -22.71 -1.72
C HIS A 100 -6.30 -24.10 -1.14
N ARG A 101 -7.47 -24.75 -1.30
CA ARG A 101 -7.81 -26.05 -0.71
C ARG A 101 -6.82 -27.19 -1.02
N LYS A 102 -6.04 -27.08 -2.10
CA LYS A 102 -5.12 -28.15 -2.55
C LYS A 102 -3.66 -27.94 -2.14
N ASN A 103 -3.25 -26.74 -1.81
CA ASN A 103 -1.87 -26.47 -1.38
C ASN A 103 -1.84 -25.25 -0.45
N PRO A 104 -1.66 -25.45 0.87
CA PRO A 104 -1.61 -24.37 1.85
C PRO A 104 -0.48 -23.36 1.61
N GLN A 105 0.55 -23.74 0.86
CA GLN A 105 1.67 -22.84 0.54
C GLN A 105 1.37 -21.90 -0.63
N ASN A 106 0.34 -22.18 -1.44
CA ASN A 106 -0.07 -21.35 -2.56
C ASN A 106 -1.27 -20.47 -2.19
N HIS A 107 -1.12 -19.65 -1.18
CA HIS A 107 -2.15 -18.67 -0.85
C HIS A 107 -2.30 -17.65 -1.99
N ARG A 108 -3.53 -17.46 -2.42
CA ARG A 108 -3.92 -16.33 -3.27
C ARG A 108 -4.34 -15.16 -2.38
N TYR A 109 -4.16 -13.97 -2.89
CA TYR A 109 -4.59 -12.76 -2.22
C TYR A 109 -5.62 -12.05 -3.06
N ILE A 110 -6.65 -11.55 -2.39
CA ILE A 110 -7.72 -10.75 -3.01
C ILE A 110 -7.61 -9.37 -2.41
N ALA A 111 -7.58 -8.35 -3.25
CA ALA A 111 -7.58 -6.97 -2.79
C ALA A 111 -8.86 -6.26 -3.21
N LEU A 112 -9.30 -5.31 -2.38
CA LEU A 112 -10.26 -4.29 -2.72
C LEU A 112 -9.53 -2.96 -2.70
N CYS A 113 -9.46 -2.29 -3.83
CA CYS A 113 -8.77 -1.02 -3.99
C CYS A 113 -9.75 0.10 -4.32
N GLN A 114 -9.63 1.23 -3.65
CA GLN A 114 -10.42 2.42 -3.88
C GLN A 114 -9.56 3.66 -3.73
N ALA A 115 -9.48 4.48 -4.76
CA ALA A 115 -8.97 5.85 -4.65
C ALA A 115 -10.11 6.81 -4.28
N TYR A 116 -9.79 7.90 -3.61
CA TYR A 116 -10.78 8.91 -3.20
C TYR A 116 -11.63 9.38 -4.38
N GLY A 117 -12.95 9.38 -4.18
CA GLY A 117 -13.91 9.77 -5.22
C GLY A 117 -14.08 8.78 -6.37
N GLN A 118 -13.41 7.62 -6.34
CA GLN A 118 -13.50 6.58 -7.37
C GLN A 118 -14.29 5.36 -6.86
N PRO A 119 -14.90 4.58 -7.76
CA PRO A 119 -15.52 3.30 -7.38
C PRO A 119 -14.47 2.32 -6.86
N ALA A 120 -14.86 1.50 -5.88
CA ALA A 120 -13.99 0.42 -5.41
C ALA A 120 -13.89 -0.71 -6.44
N VAL A 121 -12.71 -1.27 -6.61
CA VAL A 121 -12.40 -2.36 -7.54
C VAL A 121 -11.92 -3.57 -6.76
N VAL A 122 -12.48 -4.74 -7.06
CA VAL A 122 -12.04 -6.02 -6.50
C VAL A 122 -11.01 -6.65 -7.44
N LEU A 123 -9.88 -7.03 -6.88
CA LEU A 123 -8.72 -7.60 -7.58
C LEU A 123 -8.51 -9.03 -7.09
N PRO A 124 -8.99 -10.06 -7.83
CA PRO A 124 -9.03 -11.45 -7.35
C PRO A 124 -7.65 -12.11 -7.22
N ASP A 125 -6.68 -11.67 -7.99
CA ASP A 125 -5.31 -12.21 -8.00
C ASP A 125 -4.31 -11.09 -7.71
N PHE A 126 -4.31 -10.61 -6.46
CA PHE A 126 -3.41 -9.54 -6.05
C PHE A 126 -1.96 -10.05 -5.96
N PRO A 127 -0.98 -9.42 -6.63
CA PRO A 127 0.41 -9.87 -6.64
C PRO A 127 1.15 -9.46 -5.35
N PHE A 128 0.80 -10.12 -4.25
CA PHE A 128 1.26 -9.84 -2.90
C PHE A 128 2.78 -9.74 -2.77
N ALA A 129 3.51 -10.72 -3.32
CA ALA A 129 4.96 -10.76 -3.20
C ALA A 129 5.64 -9.55 -3.85
N ASP A 130 5.12 -9.12 -5.01
CA ASP A 130 5.64 -7.95 -5.71
C ASP A 130 5.29 -6.66 -4.97
N TYR A 131 4.07 -6.54 -4.49
CA TYR A 131 3.65 -5.39 -3.68
C TYR A 131 4.51 -5.24 -2.42
N ARG A 132 4.66 -6.32 -1.66
CA ARG A 132 5.50 -6.34 -0.44
C ARG A 132 6.95 -5.95 -0.74
N ARG A 133 7.53 -6.44 -1.84
CA ARG A 133 8.88 -6.11 -2.25
C ARG A 133 9.02 -4.63 -2.61
N ILE A 134 8.07 -4.07 -3.35
CA ILE A 134 8.04 -2.66 -3.73
C ILE A 134 7.93 -1.78 -2.48
N MET A 135 7.02 -2.10 -1.57
CA MET A 135 6.83 -1.36 -0.32
C MET A 135 8.08 -1.41 0.56
N ARG A 136 8.73 -2.56 0.66
CA ARG A 136 9.98 -2.71 1.41
C ARG A 136 11.12 -1.88 0.79
N SER A 137 11.25 -1.88 -0.52
CA SER A 137 12.23 -1.08 -1.24
C SER A 137 12.01 0.42 -1.02
N LEU A 138 10.78 0.88 -1.10
CA LEU A 138 10.40 2.27 -0.85
C LEU A 138 10.71 2.69 0.59
N THR A 139 10.30 1.88 1.56
CA THR A 139 10.56 2.14 2.99
C THR A 139 12.06 2.28 3.26
N HIS A 140 12.87 1.35 2.73
CA HIS A 140 14.31 1.40 2.89
C HIS A 140 14.91 2.69 2.30
N ARG A 141 14.46 3.10 1.12
CA ARG A 141 14.93 4.34 0.47
C ARG A 141 14.56 5.59 1.28
N LEU A 142 13.34 5.67 1.79
CA LEU A 142 12.91 6.82 2.59
C LEU A 142 13.64 6.91 3.93
N LEU A 143 13.84 5.78 4.61
CA LEU A 143 14.61 5.72 5.86
C LEU A 143 16.10 6.09 5.67
N GLY A 144 16.64 5.92 4.47
CA GLY A 144 18.01 6.33 4.13
C GLY A 144 18.18 7.85 4.00
N ILE A 145 17.10 8.62 3.92
CA ILE A 145 17.16 10.10 3.80
C ILE A 145 17.17 10.70 5.20
N GLN A 146 18.36 10.98 5.72
CA GLN A 146 18.53 11.48 7.09
C GLN A 146 18.70 13.01 7.17
N GLN A 147 18.96 13.66 6.05
CA GLN A 147 19.21 15.10 6.00
C GLN A 147 18.16 15.79 5.13
N PRO A 148 17.83 17.07 5.42
CA PRO A 148 17.01 17.84 4.53
C PRO A 148 17.61 17.93 3.13
N LEU A 149 16.79 17.71 2.10
CA LEU A 149 17.21 17.84 0.72
C LEU A 149 17.36 19.32 0.35
N GLY A 150 18.39 19.62 -0.43
CA GLY A 150 18.56 20.96 -1.03
C GLY A 150 17.71 21.20 -2.28
N GLY A 151 16.81 20.27 -2.61
CA GLY A 151 15.96 20.31 -3.80
C GLY A 151 14.96 19.17 -3.81
N ASN A 152 14.61 18.70 -5.01
CA ASN A 152 13.61 17.67 -5.23
C ASN A 152 14.26 16.36 -5.64
N LEU A 153 13.71 15.23 -5.12
CA LEU A 153 14.09 13.88 -5.48
C LEU A 153 12.84 13.11 -5.91
N THR A 154 12.90 12.42 -7.03
CA THR A 154 11.83 11.53 -7.48
C THR A 154 12.29 10.08 -7.44
N LEU A 155 11.53 9.25 -6.76
CA LEU A 155 11.70 7.80 -6.72
C LEU A 155 10.52 7.14 -7.42
N CYS A 156 10.79 6.30 -8.42
CA CYS A 156 9.77 5.54 -9.12
C CYS A 156 10.16 4.06 -9.16
N GLN A 157 9.20 3.21 -9.04
CA GLN A 157 9.34 1.78 -9.28
C GLN A 157 8.02 1.23 -9.81
N SER A 158 8.06 0.47 -10.88
CA SER A 158 6.90 -0.23 -11.39
C SER A 158 7.29 -1.63 -11.83
N LYS A 159 6.36 -2.57 -11.69
CA LYS A 159 6.42 -3.87 -12.32
C LYS A 159 5.17 -4.05 -13.15
N LYS A 160 5.35 -4.20 -14.46
CA LYS A 160 4.28 -4.66 -15.35
C LYS A 160 4.13 -6.17 -15.17
N ALA A 161 2.91 -6.63 -15.08
CA ALA A 161 2.64 -8.05 -15.23
C ALA A 161 2.97 -8.46 -16.67
N VAL A 162 3.78 -9.48 -16.80
CA VAL A 162 4.06 -10.14 -18.08
C VAL A 162 2.90 -11.06 -18.42
#